data_2a287353af25c02071bd9acd9e67bc86
#
_entry.id   2a287353af25c02071bd9acd9e67bc86
#
_cell.length_a   1.000
_cell.length_b   1.000
_cell.length_c   1.000
_cell.angle_alpha   90.00
_cell.angle_beta   90.00
_cell.angle_gamma   90.00
#
_symmetry.space_group_name_H-M   'P 1'
#
loop_
_entity.id
_entity.type
_entity.pdbx_description
1 polymer ?
#
loop_
_entity_poly.entity_id
_entity_poly.type
_entity_poly.pdbx_seq_one_letter_code
_entity_poly.pdbx_strand_id
1 'polypeptide(L)'
;IVPGQEVLTAREGSETVAEVIWVGQRTIDLARHAMPEKVRPVRILAGAFGPGLPERDLRVSPDHALYIDGHLIEAKTLVNGVTVIVEQNTRYVTYHHIELARHDVVLAEGLPAETYLESGNRMMFESDARPMVLHPDFAAVSRKNACAPLLHDGRIVTAARQRLLDRALALGFAVTGDVDLMVRAGLERIKPEPDLDGELLFVLPAGAKDVQLLSGTGVPAEVSADPGDRRVLGVAVTGLTLIANGKRQEIPLNDAAHDGFHDMEAGHRWTKGAARISLPPYSGRAVLEVTIHGQARRWSSVASRQLG
;
A
#
# COMPACT_ATOMS: atom_id res chain seq x y z
N ILE A 1 19.97 -23.44 -1.95
CA ILE A 1 20.63 -23.43 -0.63
C ILE A 1 20.16 -24.66 0.13
N VAL A 2 21.09 -25.35 0.80
CA VAL A 2 20.83 -26.55 1.60
C VAL A 2 21.58 -26.46 2.94
N PRO A 3 21.17 -27.17 3.98
CA PRO A 3 21.92 -27.25 5.22
C PRO A 3 23.37 -27.72 4.99
N GLY A 4 24.32 -27.13 5.70
CA GLY A 4 25.76 -27.35 5.53
C GLY A 4 26.42 -26.43 4.49
N GLN A 5 25.64 -25.66 3.73
CA GLN A 5 26.16 -24.68 2.77
C GLN A 5 26.53 -23.38 3.47
N GLU A 6 27.64 -22.77 3.04
CA GLU A 6 28.05 -21.47 3.54
C GLU A 6 27.35 -20.32 2.81
N VAL A 7 26.96 -19.29 3.56
CA VAL A 7 26.38 -18.04 3.05
C VAL A 7 27.11 -16.84 3.61
N LEU A 8 27.10 -15.74 2.84
CA LEU A 8 27.64 -14.46 3.31
C LEU A 8 26.64 -13.80 4.26
N THR A 9 27.10 -13.41 5.43
CA THR A 9 26.38 -12.55 6.35
C THR A 9 26.95 -11.14 6.27
N ALA A 10 26.09 -10.14 6.35
CA ALA A 10 26.47 -8.73 6.20
C ALA A 10 25.80 -7.87 7.26
N ARG A 11 26.48 -7.70 8.39
CA ARG A 11 26.02 -6.84 9.47
C ARG A 11 27.10 -5.82 9.85
N GLU A 12 26.69 -4.58 10.10
CA GLU A 12 27.59 -3.49 10.53
C GLU A 12 28.75 -3.22 9.57
N GLY A 13 28.56 -3.49 8.26
CA GLY A 13 29.63 -3.31 7.26
C GLY A 13 30.71 -4.39 7.26
N SER A 14 30.54 -5.45 8.07
CA SER A 14 31.40 -6.61 8.10
C SER A 14 30.73 -7.77 7.38
N GLU A 15 31.40 -8.32 6.37
CA GLU A 15 31.01 -9.56 5.71
C GLU A 15 31.73 -10.74 6.38
N THR A 16 30.96 -11.71 6.81
CA THR A 16 31.47 -12.96 7.35
C THR A 16 30.76 -14.15 6.69
N VAL A 17 31.31 -15.33 6.84
CA VAL A 17 30.71 -16.57 6.33
C VAL A 17 30.07 -17.32 7.49
N ALA A 18 28.86 -17.81 7.26
CA ALA A 18 28.14 -18.64 8.23
C ALA A 18 27.53 -19.84 7.54
N GLU A 19 27.47 -20.97 8.26
CA GLU A 19 26.87 -22.21 7.79
C GLU A 19 25.35 -22.20 7.99
N VAL A 20 24.61 -22.61 6.97
CA VAL A 20 23.15 -22.81 7.03
C VAL A 20 22.87 -24.11 7.79
N ILE A 21 22.18 -24.00 8.93
CA ILE A 21 21.82 -25.16 9.76
C ILE A 21 20.46 -25.75 9.39
N TRP A 22 19.57 -24.96 8.78
CA TRP A 22 18.27 -25.41 8.35
C TRP A 22 17.72 -24.55 7.20
N VAL A 23 16.93 -25.20 6.35
CA VAL A 23 16.18 -24.54 5.27
C VAL A 23 14.73 -25.02 5.35
N GLY A 24 13.80 -24.09 5.45
CA GLY A 24 12.37 -24.37 5.42
C GLY A 24 11.72 -23.74 4.21
N GLN A 25 10.67 -24.38 3.71
CA GLN A 25 9.82 -23.83 2.67
C GLN A 25 8.35 -23.98 3.02
N ARG A 26 7.54 -23.00 2.57
CA ARG A 26 6.09 -23.05 2.75
C ARG A 26 5.41 -22.49 1.53
N THR A 27 4.51 -23.28 0.91
CA THR A 27 3.66 -22.82 -0.19
C THR A 27 2.28 -22.44 0.34
N ILE A 28 1.81 -21.27 -0.03
CA ILE A 28 0.52 -20.72 0.38
C ILE A 28 -0.36 -20.54 -0.86
N ASP A 29 -1.59 -21.06 -0.83
CA ASP A 29 -2.65 -20.73 -1.79
C ASP A 29 -3.40 -19.48 -1.28
N LEU A 30 -3.09 -18.32 -1.84
CA LEU A 30 -3.65 -17.03 -1.46
C LEU A 30 -5.16 -16.95 -1.72
N ALA A 31 -5.69 -17.73 -2.67
CA ALA A 31 -7.13 -17.78 -2.94
C ALA A 31 -7.93 -18.50 -1.84
N ARG A 32 -7.25 -19.35 -1.04
CA ARG A 32 -7.85 -20.13 0.06
C ARG A 32 -7.43 -19.62 1.43
N HIS A 33 -6.52 -18.65 1.50
CA HIS A 33 -6.03 -18.13 2.77
C HIS A 33 -7.09 -17.24 3.43
N ALA A 34 -7.28 -17.36 4.75
CA ALA A 34 -8.30 -16.61 5.49
C ALA A 34 -8.07 -15.08 5.45
N MET A 35 -6.80 -14.66 5.41
CA MET A 35 -6.38 -13.25 5.34
C MET A 35 -5.23 -13.11 4.33
N PRO A 36 -5.51 -13.17 3.02
CA PRO A 36 -4.46 -13.18 1.99
C PRO A 36 -3.61 -11.90 1.99
N GLU A 37 -4.19 -10.77 2.39
CA GLU A 37 -3.50 -9.48 2.48
C GLU A 37 -2.33 -9.48 3.47
N LYS A 38 -2.36 -10.36 4.48
CA LYS A 38 -1.28 -10.50 5.47
C LYS A 38 -0.11 -11.36 5.03
N VAL A 39 -0.32 -12.12 3.95
CA VAL A 39 0.69 -13.09 3.46
C VAL A 39 1.03 -12.89 1.99
N ARG A 40 0.49 -11.85 1.33
CA ARG A 40 0.87 -11.53 -0.05
C ARG A 40 2.34 -11.11 -0.12
N PRO A 41 3.09 -11.59 -1.11
CA PRO A 41 4.49 -11.21 -1.22
C PRO A 41 4.66 -9.71 -1.48
N VAL A 42 5.67 -9.16 -0.85
CA VAL A 42 6.22 -7.86 -1.18
C VAL A 42 7.34 -8.09 -2.20
N ARG A 43 7.20 -7.48 -3.38
CA ARG A 43 8.22 -7.47 -4.41
C ARG A 43 9.01 -6.17 -4.36
N ILE A 44 10.31 -6.30 -4.24
CA ILE A 44 11.27 -5.22 -4.27
C ILE A 44 11.91 -5.27 -5.65
N LEU A 45 11.68 -4.26 -6.47
CA LEU A 45 12.17 -4.23 -7.85
C LEU A 45 13.70 -4.08 -7.89
N ALA A 46 14.31 -4.64 -8.91
CA ALA A 46 15.72 -4.45 -9.19
C ALA A 46 16.09 -2.95 -9.19
N GLY A 47 17.15 -2.60 -8.48
CA GLY A 47 17.60 -1.22 -8.37
C GLY A 47 16.75 -0.30 -7.46
N ALA A 48 15.78 -0.82 -6.70
CA ALA A 48 14.91 -0.03 -5.83
C ALA A 48 15.65 0.71 -4.70
N PHE A 49 16.74 0.14 -4.20
CA PHE A 49 17.56 0.71 -3.13
C PHE A 49 18.79 1.48 -3.65
N GLY A 50 19.12 1.35 -4.94
CA GLY A 50 20.25 1.97 -5.57
C GLY A 50 20.61 1.26 -6.88
N PRO A 51 21.55 1.77 -7.68
CA PRO A 51 22.00 1.08 -8.89
C PRO A 51 22.44 -0.35 -8.59
N GLY A 52 21.79 -1.35 -9.23
CA GLY A 52 22.07 -2.76 -9.04
C GLY A 52 21.68 -3.32 -7.67
N LEU A 53 20.83 -2.64 -6.87
CA LEU A 53 20.45 -3.09 -5.54
C LEU A 53 18.92 -3.01 -5.34
N PRO A 54 18.19 -4.14 -5.22
CA PRO A 54 18.70 -5.49 -5.45
C PRO A 54 19.13 -5.71 -6.91
N GLU A 55 19.95 -6.75 -7.17
CA GLU A 55 20.43 -7.10 -8.51
C GLU A 55 19.27 -7.56 -9.41
N ARG A 56 18.34 -8.30 -8.85
CA ARG A 56 17.10 -8.78 -9.47
C ARG A 56 15.94 -8.51 -8.54
N ASP A 57 14.71 -8.58 -9.05
CA ASP A 57 13.51 -8.48 -8.23
C ASP A 57 13.57 -9.49 -7.08
N LEU A 58 13.48 -8.99 -5.86
CA LEU A 58 13.45 -9.79 -4.64
C LEU A 58 12.01 -9.89 -4.12
N ARG A 59 11.53 -11.11 -3.85
CA ARG A 59 10.20 -11.36 -3.27
C ARG A 59 10.36 -11.88 -1.87
N VAL A 60 9.75 -11.20 -0.91
CA VAL A 60 9.78 -11.58 0.52
C VAL A 60 8.36 -11.59 1.10
N SER A 61 8.18 -12.25 2.25
CA SER A 61 6.93 -12.12 3.00
C SER A 61 6.79 -10.71 3.57
N PRO A 62 5.56 -10.24 3.85
CA PRO A 62 5.35 -8.88 4.37
C PRO A 62 6.13 -8.58 5.66
N ASP A 63 6.21 -9.56 6.54
CA ASP A 63 6.85 -9.46 7.85
C ASP A 63 8.35 -9.77 7.84
N HIS A 64 8.90 -10.19 6.68
CA HIS A 64 10.34 -10.39 6.53
C HIS A 64 11.06 -9.06 6.58
N ALA A 65 12.06 -8.93 7.45
CA ALA A 65 12.74 -7.66 7.64
C ALA A 65 14.02 -7.55 6.81
N LEU A 66 14.24 -6.33 6.31
CA LEU A 66 15.51 -5.91 5.72
C LEU A 66 16.33 -5.19 6.78
N TYR A 67 17.66 -5.37 6.74
CA TYR A 67 18.58 -4.70 7.65
C TYR A 67 19.03 -3.37 7.04
N ILE A 68 18.61 -2.28 7.67
CA ILE A 68 18.83 -0.91 7.17
C ILE A 68 19.33 -0.05 8.35
N ASP A 69 20.46 0.60 8.16
CA ASP A 69 21.03 1.54 9.15
C ASP A 69 21.08 0.94 10.58
N GLY A 70 21.53 -0.31 10.71
CA GLY A 70 21.68 -0.97 12.02
C GLY A 70 20.38 -1.57 12.59
N HIS A 71 19.29 -1.56 11.85
CA HIS A 71 17.97 -1.97 12.34
C HIS A 71 17.25 -2.88 11.33
N LEU A 72 16.35 -3.70 11.85
CA LEU A 72 15.42 -4.51 11.04
C LEU A 72 14.16 -3.70 10.75
N ILE A 73 13.75 -3.64 9.48
CA ILE A 73 12.52 -2.98 9.04
C ILE A 73 11.74 -3.95 8.15
N GLU A 74 10.51 -4.29 8.54
CA GLU A 74 9.67 -5.21 7.78
C GLU A 74 9.37 -4.68 6.37
N ALA A 75 9.39 -5.55 5.38
CA ALA A 75 9.18 -5.20 3.98
C ALA A 75 7.84 -4.47 3.75
N LYS A 76 6.78 -4.86 4.45
CA LYS A 76 5.47 -4.17 4.39
C LYS A 76 5.55 -2.70 4.80
N THR A 77 6.46 -2.34 5.70
CA THR A 77 6.67 -0.96 6.15
C THR A 77 7.32 -0.10 5.07
N LEU A 78 8.09 -0.71 4.18
CA LEU A 78 8.82 -0.06 3.09
C LEU A 78 8.02 0.07 1.80
N VAL A 79 6.81 -0.52 1.72
CA VAL A 79 5.95 -0.45 0.52
C VAL A 79 5.70 1.00 0.13
N ASN A 80 6.03 1.32 -1.13
CA ASN A 80 5.83 2.64 -1.74
C ASN A 80 4.97 2.58 -3.02
N GLY A 81 4.38 1.43 -3.35
CA GLY A 81 3.44 1.26 -4.45
C GLY A 81 4.05 1.21 -5.85
N VAL A 82 5.36 1.47 -6.03
CA VAL A 82 6.01 1.47 -7.36
C VAL A 82 7.30 0.67 -7.42
N THR A 83 8.23 0.82 -6.48
CA THR A 83 9.49 0.05 -6.45
C THR A 83 9.52 -1.01 -5.36
N VAL A 84 8.70 -0.86 -4.33
CA VAL A 84 8.41 -1.86 -3.30
C VAL A 84 6.89 -2.03 -3.27
N ILE A 85 6.39 -3.14 -3.79
CA ILE A 85 4.97 -3.34 -4.08
C ILE A 85 4.42 -4.62 -3.46
N VAL A 86 3.16 -4.60 -3.04
CA VAL A 86 2.43 -5.82 -2.67
C VAL A 86 1.83 -6.45 -3.92
N GLU A 87 2.20 -7.69 -4.22
CA GLU A 87 1.68 -8.39 -5.40
C GLU A 87 0.21 -8.78 -5.24
N GLN A 88 -0.67 -8.23 -6.08
CA GLN A 88 -2.11 -8.46 -5.99
C GLN A 88 -2.58 -9.71 -6.73
N ASN A 89 -1.94 -10.06 -7.85
CA ASN A 89 -2.41 -11.09 -8.78
C ASN A 89 -1.76 -12.47 -8.60
N THR A 90 -0.96 -12.65 -7.55
CA THR A 90 -0.33 -13.93 -7.23
C THR A 90 -1.33 -14.86 -6.56
N ARG A 91 -1.49 -16.08 -7.08
CA ARG A 91 -2.33 -17.12 -6.48
C ARG A 91 -1.55 -18.00 -5.51
N TYR A 92 -0.36 -18.43 -5.92
CA TYR A 92 0.51 -19.26 -5.10
C TYR A 92 1.82 -18.54 -4.81
N VAL A 93 2.30 -18.63 -3.60
CA VAL A 93 3.62 -18.14 -3.21
C VAL A 93 4.32 -19.22 -2.39
N THR A 94 5.62 -19.45 -2.68
CA THR A 94 6.47 -20.30 -1.85
C THR A 94 7.51 -19.41 -1.18
N TYR A 95 7.48 -19.37 0.14
CA TYR A 95 8.49 -18.71 0.95
C TYR A 95 9.56 -19.70 1.37
N HIS A 96 10.80 -19.25 1.30
CA HIS A 96 11.97 -19.99 1.76
C HIS A 96 12.61 -19.26 2.91
N HIS A 97 12.98 -19.99 3.95
CA HIS A 97 13.70 -19.44 5.09
C HIS A 97 14.99 -20.22 5.27
N ILE A 98 16.06 -19.53 5.62
CA ILE A 98 17.33 -20.11 6.01
C ILE A 98 17.61 -19.76 7.46
N GLU A 99 18.07 -20.72 8.24
CA GLU A 99 18.46 -20.55 9.63
C GLU A 99 19.97 -20.75 9.78
N LEU A 100 20.58 -19.88 10.54
CA LEU A 100 21.97 -19.95 10.94
C LEU A 100 22.06 -20.28 12.43
N ALA A 101 23.24 -20.63 12.93
CA ALA A 101 23.46 -20.90 14.34
C ALA A 101 23.04 -19.74 15.28
N ARG A 102 23.02 -18.52 14.76
CA ARG A 102 22.46 -17.33 15.39
C ARG A 102 21.64 -16.59 14.36
N HIS A 103 20.56 -15.92 14.79
CA HIS A 103 19.84 -15.00 13.95
C HIS A 103 20.79 -13.91 13.43
N ASP A 104 20.85 -13.74 12.12
CA ASP A 104 21.79 -12.81 11.47
C ASP A 104 21.17 -12.25 10.18
N VAL A 105 21.96 -11.55 9.39
CA VAL A 105 21.60 -10.90 8.14
C VAL A 105 22.39 -11.53 7.01
N VAL A 106 21.71 -11.94 5.94
CA VAL A 106 22.30 -12.48 4.72
C VAL A 106 22.04 -11.57 3.53
N LEU A 107 22.85 -11.70 2.48
CA LEU A 107 22.63 -10.95 1.24
C LEU A 107 21.66 -11.70 0.32
N ALA A 108 20.45 -11.19 0.20
CA ALA A 108 19.42 -11.65 -0.75
C ALA A 108 19.40 -10.70 -1.96
N GLU A 109 19.86 -11.15 -3.12
CA GLU A 109 20.06 -10.30 -4.32
C GLU A 109 20.85 -9.01 -4.01
N GLY A 110 21.85 -9.12 -3.14
CA GLY A 110 22.65 -8.01 -2.65
C GLY A 110 22.03 -7.21 -1.50
N LEU A 111 20.74 -7.35 -1.21
CA LEU A 111 20.08 -6.69 -0.06
C LEU A 111 20.31 -7.45 1.23
N PRO A 112 20.69 -6.75 2.31
CA PRO A 112 20.76 -7.35 3.65
C PRO A 112 19.36 -7.70 4.16
N ALA A 113 19.08 -8.99 4.35
CA ALA A 113 17.80 -9.52 4.78
C ALA A 113 17.99 -10.44 5.99
N GLU A 114 17.04 -10.42 6.94
CA GLU A 114 17.12 -11.27 8.13
C GLU A 114 17.07 -12.76 7.77
N THR A 115 17.76 -13.59 8.55
CA THR A 115 17.59 -15.04 8.52
C THR A 115 16.35 -15.46 9.30
N TYR A 116 16.00 -16.76 9.28
CA TYR A 116 14.92 -17.25 10.12
C TYR A 116 15.23 -17.07 11.61
N LEU A 117 14.29 -16.45 12.33
CA LEU A 117 14.31 -16.32 13.78
C LEU A 117 13.41 -17.39 14.37
N GLU A 118 13.99 -18.36 15.11
CA GLU A 118 13.24 -19.45 15.77
C GLU A 118 12.21 -18.84 16.75
N SER A 119 10.95 -19.05 16.44
CA SER A 119 9.81 -18.57 17.23
C SER A 119 8.81 -19.68 17.60
N GLY A 120 9.21 -20.94 17.43
CA GLY A 120 8.35 -22.10 17.67
C GLY A 120 7.46 -22.46 16.48
N ASN A 121 7.62 -21.79 15.33
CA ASN A 121 6.82 -22.04 14.14
C ASN A 121 7.55 -22.86 13.05
N ARG A 122 8.73 -23.40 13.33
CA ARG A 122 9.57 -24.17 12.38
C ARG A 122 8.80 -25.33 11.73
N MET A 123 7.95 -26.03 12.50
CA MET A 123 7.15 -27.15 11.98
C MET A 123 6.19 -26.78 10.84
N MET A 124 5.93 -25.50 10.62
CA MET A 124 5.04 -25.00 9.56
C MET A 124 5.71 -24.88 8.21
N PHE A 125 7.02 -24.97 8.18
CA PHE A 125 7.86 -24.92 6.98
C PHE A 125 8.30 -26.34 6.55
N GLU A 126 7.85 -27.38 7.21
CA GLU A 126 8.10 -28.76 6.80
C GLU A 126 7.05 -29.22 5.80
N SER A 127 7.49 -29.81 4.69
CA SER A 127 6.70 -30.14 3.50
C SER A 127 5.55 -31.13 3.71
N ASP A 128 5.46 -31.78 4.87
CA ASP A 128 4.44 -32.80 5.20
C ASP A 128 3.46 -32.34 6.30
N ALA A 129 3.41 -31.07 6.64
CA ALA A 129 2.58 -30.55 7.71
C ALA A 129 1.08 -30.74 7.42
N ARG A 130 0.41 -31.50 8.27
CA ARG A 130 -1.05 -31.61 8.33
C ARG A 130 -1.66 -30.21 8.51
N PRO A 131 -2.88 -29.95 8.01
CA PRO A 131 -3.51 -28.65 8.19
C PRO A 131 -3.61 -28.31 9.68
N MET A 132 -2.95 -27.24 10.11
CA MET A 132 -2.99 -26.78 11.51
C MET A 132 -4.22 -25.94 11.77
N VAL A 133 -4.84 -26.15 12.94
CA VAL A 133 -6.02 -25.43 13.42
C VAL A 133 -5.73 -23.97 13.78
N LEU A 134 -4.48 -23.62 14.05
CA LEU A 134 -4.03 -22.24 14.32
C LEU A 134 -3.16 -21.74 13.16
N HIS A 135 -3.58 -20.65 12.52
CA HIS A 135 -2.78 -19.99 11.49
C HIS A 135 -1.54 -19.34 12.14
N PRO A 136 -0.35 -19.82 11.80
CA PRO A 136 0.92 -19.35 12.36
C PRO A 136 1.26 -17.91 12.00
N ASP A 137 0.70 -17.44 10.88
CA ASP A 137 0.88 -16.08 10.38
C ASP A 137 0.37 -14.99 11.34
N PHE A 138 -0.32 -15.40 12.43
CA PHE A 138 -0.84 -14.50 13.46
C PHE A 138 -0.21 -14.70 14.83
N ALA A 139 0.72 -15.64 14.98
CA ALA A 139 1.45 -15.81 16.22
C ALA A 139 2.44 -14.65 16.41
N ALA A 140 2.42 -14.05 17.59
CA ALA A 140 3.42 -13.05 17.96
C ALA A 140 4.80 -13.71 18.01
N VAL A 141 5.73 -13.28 17.16
CA VAL A 141 7.10 -13.77 17.14
C VAL A 141 7.89 -13.09 18.27
N SER A 142 8.49 -13.89 19.16
CA SER A 142 9.41 -13.36 20.16
C SER A 142 10.72 -12.94 19.48
N ARG A 143 11.07 -11.65 19.56
CA ARG A 143 12.31 -11.11 18.97
C ARG A 143 13.46 -10.95 19.98
N LYS A 144 13.39 -11.66 21.11
CA LYS A 144 14.40 -11.57 22.18
C LYS A 144 15.82 -11.86 21.71
N ASN A 145 15.98 -12.76 20.73
CA ASN A 145 17.27 -13.18 20.18
C ASN A 145 17.50 -12.61 18.76
N ALA A 146 16.80 -11.56 18.36
CA ALA A 146 17.03 -10.92 17.07
C ALA A 146 18.42 -10.28 17.01
N CYS A 147 19.04 -10.30 15.84
CA CYS A 147 20.38 -9.76 15.62
C CYS A 147 20.44 -8.22 15.68
N ALA A 148 19.29 -7.54 15.52
CA ALA A 148 19.15 -6.10 15.61
C ALA A 148 17.72 -5.72 16.05
N PRO A 149 17.52 -4.48 16.55
CA PRO A 149 16.19 -3.98 16.90
C PRO A 149 15.26 -3.92 15.67
N LEU A 150 14.01 -4.35 15.84
CA LEU A 150 12.96 -4.19 14.83
C LEU A 150 12.28 -2.84 15.02
N LEU A 151 12.14 -2.09 13.93
CA LEU A 151 11.45 -0.80 13.89
C LEU A 151 10.24 -0.85 12.97
N HIS A 152 9.13 -0.28 13.42
CA HIS A 152 7.90 -0.11 12.65
C HIS A 152 7.66 1.35 12.24
N ASP A 153 8.28 2.29 12.94
CA ASP A 153 8.16 3.74 12.76
C ASP A 153 9.44 4.48 13.22
N GLY A 154 9.37 5.81 13.24
CA GLY A 154 10.43 6.67 13.74
C GLY A 154 11.43 7.12 12.67
N ARG A 155 12.44 7.88 13.10
CA ARG A 155 13.34 8.61 12.19
C ARG A 155 14.09 7.72 11.20
N ILE A 156 14.50 6.54 11.59
CA ILE A 156 15.25 5.61 10.73
C ILE A 156 14.32 5.05 9.65
N VAL A 157 13.10 4.63 10.02
CA VAL A 157 12.08 4.17 9.05
C VAL A 157 11.73 5.28 8.07
N THR A 158 11.47 6.49 8.56
CA THR A 158 11.19 7.65 7.71
C THR A 158 12.33 7.95 6.74
N ALA A 159 13.59 7.90 7.20
CA ALA A 159 14.75 8.12 6.34
C ALA A 159 14.93 7.02 5.28
N ALA A 160 14.72 5.75 5.65
CA ALA A 160 14.76 4.64 4.70
C ALA A 160 13.67 4.78 3.62
N ARG A 161 12.45 5.11 4.02
CA ARG A 161 11.34 5.36 3.09
C ARG A 161 11.60 6.56 2.19
N GLN A 162 12.15 7.66 2.74
CA GLN A 162 12.48 8.83 1.92
C GLN A 162 13.49 8.47 0.82
N ARG A 163 14.54 7.70 1.15
CA ARG A 163 15.50 7.22 0.14
C ARG A 163 14.83 6.40 -0.96
N LEU A 164 13.87 5.53 -0.61
CA LEU A 164 13.11 4.75 -1.59
C LEU A 164 12.22 5.63 -2.50
N LEU A 165 11.61 6.68 -1.94
CA LEU A 165 10.81 7.65 -2.71
C LEU A 165 11.70 8.47 -3.66
N ASP A 166 12.82 8.99 -3.17
CA ASP A 166 13.79 9.73 -3.98
C ASP A 166 14.33 8.85 -5.11
N ARG A 167 14.59 7.57 -4.80
CA ARG A 167 15.01 6.60 -5.81
C ARG A 167 13.92 6.33 -6.85
N ALA A 168 12.67 6.20 -6.45
CA ALA A 168 11.55 6.05 -7.39
C ALA A 168 11.44 7.25 -8.33
N LEU A 169 11.56 8.48 -7.81
CA LEU A 169 11.59 9.70 -8.61
C LEU A 169 12.78 9.70 -9.60
N ALA A 170 13.97 9.30 -9.14
CA ALA A 170 15.17 9.18 -9.99
C ALA A 170 15.03 8.10 -11.08
N LEU A 171 14.20 7.09 -10.87
CA LEU A 171 13.85 6.08 -11.88
C LEU A 171 12.76 6.55 -12.86
N GLY A 172 12.28 7.79 -12.74
CA GLY A 172 11.31 8.38 -13.65
C GLY A 172 9.84 8.24 -13.22
N PHE A 173 9.56 7.67 -12.05
CA PHE A 173 8.21 7.74 -11.49
C PHE A 173 7.88 9.18 -11.10
N ALA A 174 6.62 9.57 -11.25
CA ALA A 174 6.17 10.91 -10.88
C ALA A 174 4.94 10.84 -9.99
N VAL A 175 4.83 11.79 -9.06
CA VAL A 175 3.66 11.91 -8.18
C VAL A 175 2.77 13.03 -8.69
N THR A 176 1.46 12.76 -8.78
CA THR A 176 0.44 13.76 -9.09
C THR A 176 -0.57 13.89 -7.96
N GLY A 177 -1.17 15.07 -7.84
CA GLY A 177 -2.33 15.36 -7.01
C GLY A 177 -3.43 16.02 -7.84
N ASP A 178 -3.32 15.93 -9.18
CA ASP A 178 -4.27 16.55 -10.09
C ASP A 178 -5.68 16.01 -9.87
N VAL A 179 -6.62 16.94 -9.83
CA VAL A 179 -8.04 16.63 -9.63
C VAL A 179 -8.62 16.04 -10.92
N ASP A 180 -9.11 14.80 -10.81
CA ASP A 180 -9.73 14.07 -11.92
C ASP A 180 -11.18 13.66 -11.61
N LEU A 181 -11.86 14.45 -10.75
CA LEU A 181 -13.21 14.16 -10.28
C LEU A 181 -14.22 14.18 -11.44
N MET A 182 -15.04 13.16 -11.51
CA MET A 182 -16.20 13.03 -12.37
C MET A 182 -17.43 12.64 -11.56
N VAL A 183 -18.61 12.96 -12.07
CA VAL A 183 -19.90 12.51 -11.54
C VAL A 183 -20.49 11.48 -12.48
N ARG A 184 -21.02 10.38 -11.94
CA ARG A 184 -21.85 9.43 -12.66
C ARG A 184 -23.29 9.50 -12.18
N ALA A 185 -24.22 9.84 -13.11
CA ALA A 185 -25.65 9.81 -12.87
C ALA A 185 -26.29 8.72 -13.75
N GLY A 186 -26.70 7.61 -13.15
CA GLY A 186 -27.09 6.40 -13.89
C GLY A 186 -25.96 5.86 -14.76
N LEU A 187 -26.13 5.90 -16.09
CA LEU A 187 -25.12 5.47 -17.08
C LEU A 187 -24.24 6.62 -17.58
N GLU A 188 -24.64 7.86 -17.34
CA GLU A 188 -23.96 9.05 -17.84
C GLU A 188 -22.75 9.42 -16.94
N ARG A 189 -21.62 9.71 -17.59
CA ARG A 189 -20.42 10.26 -16.92
C ARG A 189 -20.32 11.73 -17.27
N ILE A 190 -20.34 12.57 -16.25
CA ILE A 190 -20.36 14.02 -16.33
C ILE A 190 -19.01 14.53 -15.86
N LYS A 191 -18.35 15.30 -16.72
CA LYS A 191 -17.14 16.04 -16.33
C LYS A 191 -17.53 17.36 -15.67
N PRO A 192 -16.70 17.90 -14.78
CA PRO A 192 -16.97 19.20 -14.21
C PRO A 192 -16.86 20.30 -15.28
N GLU A 193 -17.73 21.29 -15.18
CA GLU A 193 -17.54 22.58 -15.84
C GLU A 193 -16.70 23.45 -14.89
N PRO A 194 -15.60 24.06 -15.37
CA PRO A 194 -14.79 24.92 -14.52
C PRO A 194 -15.57 26.20 -14.17
N ASP A 195 -15.62 26.52 -12.88
CA ASP A 195 -16.11 27.79 -12.41
C ASP A 195 -14.95 28.77 -12.16
N LEU A 196 -15.26 30.07 -12.15
CA LEU A 196 -14.32 31.15 -11.90
C LEU A 196 -13.75 31.13 -10.47
N ASP A 197 -14.47 30.54 -9.52
CA ASP A 197 -14.12 30.45 -8.11
C ASP A 197 -13.41 29.10 -7.75
N GLY A 198 -13.15 28.23 -8.75
CA GLY A 198 -12.49 26.94 -8.56
C GLY A 198 -13.38 25.84 -8.01
N GLU A 199 -14.69 26.05 -7.96
CA GLU A 199 -15.67 25.04 -7.62
C GLU A 199 -15.92 24.10 -8.81
N LEU A 200 -16.28 22.85 -8.52
CA LEU A 200 -16.55 21.85 -9.53
C LEU A 200 -18.06 21.72 -9.75
N LEU A 201 -18.55 22.19 -10.89
CA LEU A 201 -19.96 22.18 -11.25
C LEU A 201 -20.29 21.02 -12.18
N PHE A 202 -21.32 20.24 -11.84
CA PHE A 202 -21.79 19.11 -12.63
C PHE A 202 -23.24 19.26 -13.02
N VAL A 203 -23.54 19.35 -14.31
CA VAL A 203 -24.92 19.48 -14.81
C VAL A 203 -25.59 18.10 -14.80
N LEU A 204 -26.53 17.91 -13.90
CA LEU A 204 -27.22 16.65 -13.68
C LEU A 204 -28.45 16.51 -14.59
N PRO A 205 -28.76 15.28 -15.06
CA PRO A 205 -30.02 14.99 -15.75
C PRO A 205 -31.23 15.15 -14.80
N ALA A 206 -32.40 15.31 -15.35
CA ALA A 206 -33.64 15.47 -14.59
C ALA A 206 -33.93 14.24 -13.72
N GLY A 207 -34.27 14.49 -12.45
CA GLY A 207 -34.81 13.47 -11.55
C GLY A 207 -33.83 12.38 -11.09
N ALA A 208 -32.53 12.60 -11.17
CA ALA A 208 -31.57 11.69 -10.58
C ALA A 208 -31.77 11.67 -9.04
N LYS A 209 -31.89 10.47 -8.47
CA LYS A 209 -32.06 10.27 -7.01
C LYS A 209 -30.74 10.20 -6.26
N ASP A 210 -29.71 9.76 -6.95
CA ASP A 210 -28.35 9.66 -6.45
C ASP A 210 -27.33 9.85 -7.58
N VAL A 211 -26.12 10.16 -7.21
CA VAL A 211 -24.97 10.21 -8.11
C VAL A 211 -23.77 9.56 -7.45
N GLN A 212 -22.76 9.20 -8.25
CA GLN A 212 -21.47 8.76 -7.75
C GLN A 212 -20.39 9.77 -8.11
N LEU A 213 -19.64 10.21 -7.11
CA LEU A 213 -18.36 10.89 -7.30
C LEU A 213 -17.31 9.82 -7.64
N LEU A 214 -16.63 9.97 -8.76
CA LEU A 214 -15.58 9.06 -9.23
C LEU A 214 -14.27 9.84 -9.35
N SER A 215 -13.21 9.35 -8.73
CA SER A 215 -11.87 9.95 -8.81
C SER A 215 -10.79 8.88 -8.78
N GLY A 216 -9.61 9.24 -9.25
CA GLY A 216 -8.41 8.46 -8.95
C GLY A 216 -8.15 8.43 -7.45
N THR A 217 -7.45 7.39 -7.01
CA THR A 217 -7.13 7.20 -5.58
C THR A 217 -5.63 7.18 -5.35
N GLY A 218 -5.22 7.56 -4.16
CA GLY A 218 -3.87 7.42 -3.67
C GLY A 218 -3.86 6.84 -2.25
N VAL A 219 -2.75 6.25 -1.88
CA VAL A 219 -2.46 5.83 -0.51
C VAL A 219 -1.36 6.76 0.02
N PRO A 220 -1.63 7.60 1.03
CA PRO A 220 -0.63 8.57 1.51
C PRO A 220 0.71 7.92 1.87
N ALA A 221 0.69 6.76 2.52
CA ALA A 221 1.90 6.02 2.83
C ALA A 221 2.71 5.58 1.59
N GLU A 222 2.15 5.51 0.39
CA GLU A 222 2.90 5.12 -0.81
C GLU A 222 3.68 6.27 -1.44
N VAL A 223 3.32 7.50 -1.13
CA VAL A 223 3.89 8.72 -1.72
C VAL A 223 4.50 9.66 -0.67
N SER A 224 4.66 9.20 0.55
CA SER A 224 5.29 9.94 1.66
C SER A 224 6.24 9.04 2.46
N ALA A 225 7.15 9.67 3.17
CA ALA A 225 8.07 8.97 4.07
C ALA A 225 7.39 8.46 5.36
N ASP A 226 6.21 8.98 5.69
CA ASP A 226 5.39 8.49 6.79
C ASP A 226 4.65 7.21 6.39
N PRO A 227 4.84 6.07 7.06
CA PRO A 227 4.14 4.82 6.77
C PRO A 227 2.73 4.74 7.35
N GLY A 228 2.27 5.74 8.10
CA GLY A 228 1.10 5.64 8.99
C GLY A 228 -0.23 5.56 8.26
N ASP A 229 -0.50 6.42 7.29
CA ASP A 229 -1.79 6.45 6.60
C ASP A 229 -1.80 5.55 5.36
N ARG A 230 -2.42 4.39 5.49
CA ARG A 230 -2.56 3.38 4.43
C ARG A 230 -3.97 3.31 3.85
N ARG A 231 -4.83 4.26 4.17
CA ARG A 231 -6.17 4.34 3.58
C ARG A 231 -6.10 4.64 2.10
N VAL A 232 -7.04 4.07 1.34
CA VAL A 232 -7.25 4.45 -0.06
C VAL A 232 -8.11 5.71 -0.07
N LEU A 233 -7.54 6.83 -0.48
CA LEU A 233 -8.16 8.15 -0.48
C LEU A 233 -8.37 8.64 -1.91
N GLY A 234 -9.55 9.21 -2.19
CA GLY A 234 -9.88 9.87 -3.45
C GLY A 234 -9.78 11.39 -3.34
N VAL A 235 -10.92 12.08 -3.33
CA VAL A 235 -11.03 13.53 -3.11
C VAL A 235 -11.52 13.82 -1.69
N ALA A 236 -11.01 14.92 -1.11
CA ALA A 236 -11.47 15.46 0.17
C ALA A 236 -12.61 16.44 -0.08
N VAL A 237 -13.84 16.00 0.07
CA VAL A 237 -15.04 16.82 -0.14
C VAL A 237 -15.29 17.66 1.12
N THR A 238 -15.44 18.98 0.92
CA THR A 238 -15.74 19.96 1.98
C THR A 238 -17.17 20.46 1.90
N GLY A 239 -17.79 20.42 0.72
CA GLY A 239 -19.15 20.90 0.53
C GLY A 239 -19.85 20.25 -0.66
N LEU A 240 -21.16 20.10 -0.55
CA LEU A 240 -22.06 19.62 -1.59
C LEU A 240 -23.30 20.52 -1.62
N THR A 241 -23.60 21.09 -2.77
CA THR A 241 -24.79 21.93 -2.97
C THR A 241 -25.53 21.52 -4.22
N LEU A 242 -26.81 21.26 -4.12
CA LEU A 242 -27.70 21.06 -5.28
C LEU A 242 -28.37 22.38 -5.64
N ILE A 243 -28.21 22.79 -6.90
CA ILE A 243 -28.83 23.99 -7.44
C ILE A 243 -29.89 23.56 -8.45
N ALA A 244 -31.15 23.77 -8.14
CA ALA A 244 -32.27 23.41 -8.99
C ALA A 244 -33.38 24.47 -8.91
N ASN A 245 -33.98 24.82 -10.05
CA ASN A 245 -35.07 25.81 -10.12
C ASN A 245 -34.72 27.13 -9.42
N GLY A 246 -33.46 27.60 -9.55
CA GLY A 246 -32.97 28.84 -8.91
C GLY A 246 -32.77 28.77 -7.42
N LYS A 247 -32.95 27.60 -6.78
CA LYS A 247 -32.71 27.39 -5.35
C LYS A 247 -31.45 26.60 -5.11
N ARG A 248 -30.66 27.03 -4.13
CA ARG A 248 -29.48 26.34 -3.62
C ARG A 248 -29.89 25.53 -2.38
N GLN A 249 -29.54 24.27 -2.36
CA GLN A 249 -29.80 23.38 -1.23
C GLN A 249 -28.51 22.64 -0.85
N GLU A 250 -28.02 22.91 0.34
CA GLU A 250 -26.87 22.19 0.88
C GLU A 250 -27.23 20.72 1.16
N ILE A 251 -26.32 19.82 0.82
CA ILE A 251 -26.39 18.38 1.09
C ILE A 251 -25.40 18.08 2.22
N PRO A 252 -25.86 17.65 3.38
CA PRO A 252 -24.99 17.38 4.53
C PRO A 252 -23.98 16.27 4.20
N LEU A 253 -22.69 16.51 4.37
CA LEU A 253 -21.64 15.52 4.12
C LEU A 253 -21.73 14.29 5.02
N ASN A 254 -22.30 14.41 6.20
CA ASN A 254 -22.46 13.34 7.18
C ASN A 254 -23.79 12.58 7.06
N ASP A 255 -24.55 12.79 5.98
CA ASP A 255 -25.79 12.04 5.75
C ASP A 255 -25.50 10.54 5.70
N ALA A 256 -26.28 9.77 6.47
CA ALA A 256 -26.15 8.31 6.55
C ALA A 256 -26.53 7.60 5.23
N ALA A 257 -27.23 8.27 4.32
CA ALA A 257 -27.57 7.75 3.00
C ALA A 257 -26.40 7.80 2.01
N HIS A 258 -25.30 8.49 2.37
CA HIS A 258 -24.08 8.51 1.57
C HIS A 258 -23.23 7.26 1.83
N ASP A 259 -22.57 6.78 0.80
CA ASP A 259 -21.67 5.61 0.86
C ASP A 259 -20.34 5.90 0.13
N GLY A 260 -19.31 5.10 0.42
CA GLY A 260 -18.01 5.24 -0.24
C GLY A 260 -17.15 6.38 0.31
N PHE A 261 -17.43 6.86 1.50
CA PHE A 261 -16.65 7.86 2.23
C PHE A 261 -15.93 7.24 3.44
N HIS A 262 -14.86 7.88 3.85
CA HIS A 262 -14.26 7.72 5.18
C HIS A 262 -15.03 8.58 6.20
N ASP A 263 -14.65 8.47 7.47
CA ASP A 263 -15.23 9.30 8.54
C ASP A 263 -14.90 10.79 8.33
N MET A 264 -15.67 11.66 9.00
CA MET A 264 -15.43 13.12 8.97
C MET A 264 -14.09 13.47 9.62
N GLU A 265 -13.31 14.31 8.94
CA GLU A 265 -12.04 14.85 9.42
C GLU A 265 -12.02 16.36 9.22
N ALA A 266 -11.80 17.15 10.29
CA ALA A 266 -11.54 18.60 10.21
C ALA A 266 -12.37 19.36 9.16
N GLY A 267 -13.68 19.03 9.02
CA GLY A 267 -14.59 19.70 8.10
C GLY A 267 -14.64 19.15 6.67
N HIS A 268 -14.01 18.00 6.41
CA HIS A 268 -14.09 17.32 5.10
C HIS A 268 -14.28 15.81 5.27
N ARG A 269 -14.67 15.15 4.19
CA ARG A 269 -14.68 13.68 4.09
C ARG A 269 -13.91 13.22 2.86
N TRP A 270 -12.99 12.28 3.06
CA TRP A 270 -12.33 11.61 1.96
C TRP A 270 -13.25 10.59 1.30
N THR A 271 -13.33 10.61 -0.03
CA THR A 271 -13.94 9.51 -0.79
C THR A 271 -12.98 8.32 -0.88
N LYS A 272 -13.53 7.13 -1.10
CA LYS A 272 -12.76 5.90 -1.38
C LYS A 272 -12.55 5.66 -2.88
N GLY A 273 -12.63 6.75 -3.70
CA GLY A 273 -12.50 6.72 -5.15
C GLY A 273 -13.84 6.60 -5.89
N ALA A 274 -14.84 5.99 -5.28
CA ALA A 274 -16.22 5.97 -5.73
C ALA A 274 -17.13 6.21 -4.53
N ALA A 275 -17.80 7.35 -4.48
CA ALA A 275 -18.68 7.72 -3.38
C ALA A 275 -20.07 8.05 -3.88
N ARG A 276 -21.10 7.38 -3.34
CA ARG A 276 -22.50 7.62 -3.67
C ARG A 276 -23.07 8.72 -2.79
N ILE A 277 -23.70 9.71 -3.43
CA ILE A 277 -24.41 10.81 -2.79
C ILE A 277 -25.89 10.66 -3.10
N SER A 278 -26.70 10.64 -2.05
CA SER A 278 -28.16 10.74 -2.14
C SER A 278 -28.56 12.19 -2.38
N LEU A 279 -29.39 12.45 -3.37
CA LEU A 279 -29.80 13.79 -3.75
C LEU A 279 -31.20 14.12 -3.21
N PRO A 280 -31.44 15.37 -2.78
CA PRO A 280 -32.79 15.86 -2.54
C PRO A 280 -33.64 15.78 -3.82
N PRO A 281 -34.98 15.62 -3.72
CA PRO A 281 -35.85 15.59 -4.89
C PRO A 281 -35.79 16.93 -5.68
N TYR A 282 -35.64 16.85 -6.99
CA TYR A 282 -35.68 18.02 -7.87
C TYR A 282 -36.36 17.67 -9.22
N SER A 283 -36.79 18.69 -9.95
CA SER A 283 -37.38 18.58 -11.27
C SER A 283 -36.55 19.33 -12.31
N GLY A 284 -36.57 18.87 -13.55
CA GLY A 284 -35.76 19.46 -14.61
C GLY A 284 -34.26 19.15 -14.43
N ARG A 285 -33.41 19.92 -15.09
CA ARG A 285 -31.95 19.86 -14.90
C ARG A 285 -31.54 20.54 -13.60
N ALA A 286 -30.48 20.05 -12.99
CA ALA A 286 -29.89 20.65 -11.80
C ALA A 286 -28.38 20.76 -11.96
N VAL A 287 -27.73 21.54 -11.11
CA VAL A 287 -26.27 21.58 -11.00
C VAL A 287 -25.91 21.07 -9.61
N LEU A 288 -25.01 20.08 -9.57
CA LEU A 288 -24.34 19.70 -8.35
C LEU A 288 -23.01 20.45 -8.26
N GLU A 289 -22.88 21.27 -7.25
CA GLU A 289 -21.66 21.97 -6.91
C GLU A 289 -20.93 21.13 -5.87
N VAL A 290 -19.67 20.81 -6.15
CA VAL A 290 -18.81 20.02 -5.27
C VAL A 290 -17.60 20.85 -4.91
N THR A 291 -17.47 21.20 -3.63
CA THR A 291 -16.29 21.87 -3.10
C THR A 291 -15.35 20.83 -2.52
N ILE A 292 -14.08 20.91 -2.90
CA ILE A 292 -13.05 19.97 -2.44
C ILE A 292 -11.87 20.70 -1.81
N HIS A 293 -11.24 20.10 -0.82
CA HIS A 293 -9.96 20.58 -0.29
C HIS A 293 -8.79 20.15 -1.18
N GLY A 294 -8.95 19.04 -1.92
CA GLY A 294 -7.94 18.48 -2.82
C GLY A 294 -8.17 17.02 -3.14
N GLN A 295 -7.22 16.45 -3.85
CA GLN A 295 -7.18 15.03 -4.18
C GLN A 295 -5.95 14.38 -3.56
N ALA A 296 -6.08 13.11 -3.15
CA ALA A 296 -4.98 12.34 -2.62
C ALA A 296 -3.86 12.22 -3.65
N ARG A 297 -2.63 12.49 -3.23
CA ARG A 297 -1.45 12.32 -4.07
C ARG A 297 -1.25 10.84 -4.38
N ARG A 298 -0.85 10.55 -5.61
CA ARG A 298 -0.62 9.20 -6.12
C ARG A 298 0.48 9.18 -7.15
N TRP A 299 1.04 8.02 -7.41
CA TRP A 299 1.93 7.85 -8.55
C TRP A 299 1.17 8.05 -9.86
N SER A 300 1.78 8.76 -10.79
CA SER A 300 1.24 8.99 -12.13
C SER A 300 1.31 7.71 -12.96
N SER A 301 0.23 7.40 -13.70
CA SER A 301 0.15 6.22 -14.58
C SER A 301 1.12 6.26 -15.79
N VAL A 302 1.77 7.38 -16.04
CA VAL A 302 2.65 7.58 -17.20
C VAL A 302 4.00 6.86 -17.03
N ALA A 303 4.49 6.68 -15.81
CA ALA A 303 5.79 6.07 -15.53
C ALA A 303 5.80 4.53 -15.59
N SER A 304 4.65 3.86 -15.49
CA SER A 304 4.58 2.39 -15.46
C SER A 304 4.87 1.70 -16.82
N ARG A 305 5.15 2.43 -17.90
CA ARG A 305 5.39 1.88 -19.24
C ARG A 305 6.87 1.59 -19.58
N GLN A 306 7.81 1.88 -18.70
CA GLN A 306 9.25 1.76 -19.03
C GLN A 306 9.98 0.58 -18.35
N LEU A 307 9.29 -0.22 -17.54
CA LEU A 307 9.87 -1.39 -16.87
C LEU A 307 9.17 -2.69 -17.30
N GLY A 308 9.09 -2.90 -18.62
CA GLY A 308 8.65 -4.15 -19.24
C GLY A 308 9.82 -4.91 -19.83
#